data_b03973cb67d23a6cc7312d05b378faf8
#
_entry.id   b03973cb67d23a6cc7312d05b378faf8
#
_cell.length_a   1.000
_cell.length_b   1.000
_cell.length_c   1.000
_cell.angle_alpha   90.00
_cell.angle_beta   90.00
_cell.angle_gamma   90.00
#
_symmetry.space_group_name_H-M   'P 1'
#
loop_
_entity.id
_entity.type
_entity.pdbx_description
1 polymer ?
#
loop_
_entity_poly.entity_id
_entity_poly.type
_entity_poly.pdbx_seq_one_letter_code
_entity_poly.pdbx_strand_id
1 'polypeptide(L)'
;MAETARLDGSGDNSTRSSRVMLGVGGIGSGTFFLLNGKDSLGREESRSGHFIDRRDYCKLHIISHYVKVLLGEAITVMPIGKVGDDAAGKQLIKEMGMAGLDLRHVQTIAGMQTLYSFCFLYPDGSGGNLTTDNSACDLVGAEDVCQAEADFSAHASRGIALAAPEVSLAARQKLLQMATKYDFWRAAAFTSAEVEPAIEMGLLSETDLLAMNRDEAAAAAGMRSSADDEPPQAIVEAAIARLKAINPSLQVTITAGGNGSWSWDGKNLQHLPAFPTELVSTAGAGDAFLAGVIAGSAAGLNLLEAQELGMLVAAHAVTSPHTIDPQINRKSLSSFATKDRLQLSPQVGQFLTNQ
;
A
#
# COMPACT_ATOMS: atom_id res chain seq x y z
N MET A 1 -20.15 -14.27 19.58
CA MET A 1 -20.64 -13.84 18.24
C MET A 1 -20.25 -12.39 18.12
N ALA A 2 -19.09 -12.12 17.54
CA ALA A 2 -18.65 -10.77 17.24
C ALA A 2 -19.21 -10.41 15.87
N GLU A 3 -20.11 -9.47 15.85
CA GLU A 3 -20.69 -8.87 14.66
C GLU A 3 -19.62 -8.02 13.99
N THR A 4 -19.26 -8.37 12.77
CA THR A 4 -18.34 -7.58 11.93
C THR A 4 -18.84 -6.15 11.89
N ALA A 5 -18.05 -5.22 12.44
CA ALA A 5 -18.34 -3.79 12.32
C ALA A 5 -18.40 -3.41 10.84
N ARG A 6 -19.60 -3.39 10.29
CA ARG A 6 -19.91 -2.79 9.00
C ARG A 6 -19.71 -1.30 9.15
N LEU A 7 -19.01 -0.70 8.22
CA LEU A 7 -18.98 0.74 8.02
C LEU A 7 -20.35 1.19 7.44
N ASP A 8 -21.43 0.98 8.20
CA ASP A 8 -22.78 1.30 7.76
C ASP A 8 -23.00 2.81 7.71
N GLY A 9 -23.17 3.31 6.52
CA GLY A 9 -23.50 4.70 6.20
C GLY A 9 -25.00 4.98 6.19
N SER A 10 -25.72 4.84 7.29
CA SER A 10 -27.11 5.32 7.39
C SER A 10 -27.29 6.08 8.70
N GLY A 11 -27.15 7.40 8.65
CA GLY A 11 -27.44 8.28 9.78
C GLY A 11 -27.10 9.74 9.48
N ASP A 12 -28.13 10.53 9.33
CA ASP A 12 -28.21 11.98 9.53
C ASP A 12 -27.13 12.91 8.93
N ASN A 13 -27.58 13.79 8.09
CA ASN A 13 -26.84 14.71 7.21
C ASN A 13 -26.33 16.00 7.94
N SER A 14 -26.11 15.95 9.24
CA SER A 14 -25.56 17.07 10.04
C SER A 14 -24.31 16.64 10.79
N THR A 15 -23.13 17.09 10.35
CA THR A 15 -21.78 16.79 10.85
C THR A 15 -21.22 15.43 10.39
N ARG A 16 -20.86 15.28 9.10
CA ARG A 16 -19.91 14.26 8.69
C ARG A 16 -18.56 14.55 9.35
N SER A 17 -18.35 13.99 10.55
CA SER A 17 -17.02 13.95 11.15
C SER A 17 -16.09 13.21 10.19
N SER A 18 -15.07 13.91 9.69
CA SER A 18 -14.10 13.34 8.74
C SER A 18 -13.45 12.08 9.33
N ARG A 19 -13.29 11.05 8.51
CA ARG A 19 -12.53 9.85 8.86
C ARG A 19 -11.05 10.20 9.02
N VAL A 20 -10.30 9.35 9.72
CA VAL A 20 -8.85 9.46 9.81
C VAL A 20 -8.21 8.17 9.29
N MET A 21 -7.07 8.28 8.63
CA MET A 21 -6.14 7.17 8.43
C MET A 21 -4.84 7.49 9.14
N LEU A 22 -4.46 6.64 10.10
CA LEU A 22 -3.16 6.64 10.75
C LEU A 22 -2.33 5.51 10.15
N GLY A 23 -1.19 5.82 9.55
CA GLY A 23 -0.32 4.82 8.92
C GLY A 23 1.10 4.87 9.48
N VAL A 24 1.68 3.72 9.84
CA VAL A 24 3.11 3.60 10.15
C VAL A 24 3.83 2.86 9.03
N GLY A 25 5.00 3.36 8.63
CA GLY A 25 5.79 2.76 7.55
C GLY A 25 6.95 3.64 7.12
N GLY A 26 7.71 3.20 6.14
CA GLY A 26 8.82 3.94 5.60
C GLY A 26 8.39 5.21 4.86
N ILE A 27 9.18 6.26 5.05
CA ILE A 27 9.10 7.51 4.29
C ILE A 27 10.47 7.73 3.66
N GLY A 28 10.54 7.51 2.36
CA GLY A 28 11.79 7.57 1.61
C GLY A 28 11.56 7.83 0.14
N SER A 29 12.64 8.04 -0.57
CA SER A 29 12.65 8.22 -2.01
C SER A 29 13.69 7.33 -2.66
N GLY A 30 13.58 7.16 -3.97
CA GLY A 30 14.53 6.38 -4.73
C GLY A 30 14.74 6.92 -6.13
N THR A 31 15.71 6.32 -6.80
CA THR A 31 16.04 6.62 -8.19
C THR A 31 16.17 5.34 -8.99
N PHE A 32 15.96 5.45 -10.30
CA PHE A 32 16.09 4.34 -11.22
C PHE A 32 17.34 4.50 -12.10
N PHE A 33 18.09 3.41 -12.24
CA PHE A 33 19.27 3.33 -13.07
C PHE A 33 19.10 2.21 -14.09
N LEU A 34 19.08 2.55 -15.37
CA LEU A 34 19.00 1.59 -16.46
C LEU A 34 20.40 1.08 -16.82
N LEU A 35 20.63 -0.20 -16.67
CA LEU A 35 21.89 -0.88 -17.02
C LEU A 35 21.96 -1.13 -18.52
N ASN A 36 23.17 -1.02 -19.09
CA ASN A 36 23.42 -1.44 -20.47
C ASN A 36 23.82 -2.92 -20.52
N GLY A 37 23.55 -3.59 -21.63
CA GLY A 37 24.06 -4.94 -21.94
C GLY A 37 23.10 -6.06 -21.53
N LYS A 38 23.57 -7.10 -20.83
CA LYS A 38 22.81 -8.31 -20.51
C LYS A 38 21.88 -8.14 -19.28
N ASP A 39 20.94 -9.05 -19.14
CA ASP A 39 19.90 -9.03 -18.09
C ASP A 39 20.34 -9.77 -16.81
N SER A 40 21.58 -9.55 -16.40
CA SER A 40 22.14 -10.05 -15.14
C SER A 40 23.35 -9.23 -14.74
N LEU A 41 23.59 -9.03 -13.46
CA LEU A 41 24.77 -8.36 -12.91
C LEU A 41 25.65 -9.41 -12.21
N GLY A 42 26.89 -9.55 -12.66
CA GLY A 42 27.85 -10.46 -12.05
C GLY A 42 28.39 -9.92 -10.72
N ARG A 43 28.90 -10.81 -9.87
CA ARG A 43 29.33 -10.51 -8.50
C ARG A 43 30.37 -9.37 -8.40
N GLU A 44 31.30 -9.30 -9.34
CA GLU A 44 32.40 -8.31 -9.40
C GLU A 44 32.36 -7.52 -10.71
N GLU A 45 31.19 -7.45 -11.35
CA GLU A 45 31.05 -6.81 -12.64
C GLU A 45 30.89 -5.30 -12.48
N SER A 46 31.73 -4.54 -13.23
CA SER A 46 31.52 -3.10 -13.45
C SER A 46 30.72 -2.92 -14.75
N ARG A 47 29.59 -2.22 -14.68
CA ARG A 47 28.73 -2.01 -15.83
C ARG A 47 28.28 -0.55 -15.94
N SER A 48 28.26 -0.06 -17.17
CA SER A 48 27.72 1.25 -17.49
C SER A 48 26.18 1.22 -17.53
N GLY A 49 25.59 2.38 -17.30
CA GLY A 49 24.16 2.63 -17.41
C GLY A 49 23.93 4.13 -17.27
N HIS A 50 22.67 4.51 -17.11
CA HIS A 50 22.30 5.91 -16.88
C HIS A 50 21.07 6.01 -15.99
N PHE A 51 20.97 7.13 -15.26
CA PHE A 51 19.76 7.46 -14.51
C PHE A 51 18.64 7.82 -15.47
N ILE A 52 17.45 7.33 -15.17
CA ILE A 52 16.24 7.70 -15.90
C ILE A 52 15.39 8.61 -15.00
N ASP A 53 14.62 9.51 -15.63
CA ASP A 53 13.73 10.43 -14.90
C ASP A 53 12.49 9.67 -14.38
N ARG A 54 12.76 8.84 -13.38
CA ARG A 54 11.73 8.13 -12.61
C ARG A 54 11.97 8.38 -11.13
N ARG A 55 10.88 8.59 -10.40
CA ARG A 55 10.92 8.76 -8.95
C ARG A 55 10.29 7.55 -8.29
N ASP A 56 10.97 7.06 -7.26
CA ASP A 56 10.48 6.03 -6.38
C ASP A 56 10.13 6.62 -5.02
N TYR A 57 9.13 6.06 -4.38
CA TYR A 57 8.69 6.42 -3.04
C TYR A 57 8.41 5.16 -2.23
N CYS A 58 8.53 5.26 -0.90
CA CYS A 58 8.17 4.19 0.00
C CYS A 58 6.65 3.95 0.05
N LYS A 59 6.27 2.72 0.42
CA LYS A 59 4.88 2.25 0.38
C LYS A 59 3.92 3.12 1.19
N LEU A 60 4.31 3.55 2.41
CA LEU A 60 3.44 4.42 3.22
C LEU A 60 3.12 5.73 2.50
N HIS A 61 4.10 6.35 1.83
CA HIS A 61 3.89 7.60 1.10
C HIS A 61 2.95 7.39 -0.09
N ILE A 62 3.19 6.35 -0.92
CA ILE A 62 2.36 6.04 -2.10
C ILE A 62 0.91 5.82 -1.69
N ILE A 63 0.67 4.94 -0.69
CA ILE A 63 -0.67 4.60 -0.25
C ILE A 63 -1.37 5.83 0.36
N SER A 64 -0.68 6.57 1.22
CA SER A 64 -1.22 7.78 1.87
C SER A 64 -1.61 8.84 0.84
N HIS A 65 -0.76 9.06 -0.17
CA HIS A 65 -1.01 10.00 -1.25
C HIS A 65 -2.30 9.64 -2.01
N TYR A 66 -2.40 8.41 -2.51
CA TYR A 66 -3.55 8.00 -3.30
C TYR A 66 -4.84 7.95 -2.48
N VAL A 67 -4.79 7.49 -1.23
CA VAL A 67 -5.97 7.56 -0.33
C VAL A 67 -6.44 9.00 -0.16
N LYS A 68 -5.51 9.95 0.07
CA LYS A 68 -5.88 11.37 0.24
C LYS A 68 -6.47 11.96 -1.03
N VAL A 69 -5.87 11.74 -2.19
CA VAL A 69 -6.39 12.32 -3.45
C VAL A 69 -7.71 11.69 -3.91
N LEU A 70 -7.97 10.41 -3.54
CA LEU A 70 -9.23 9.72 -3.85
C LEU A 70 -10.37 10.12 -2.93
N LEU A 71 -10.11 10.39 -1.65
CA LEU A 71 -11.14 10.72 -0.66
C LEU A 71 -11.24 12.22 -0.34
N GLY A 72 -10.25 13.01 -0.71
CA GLY A 72 -10.24 14.46 -0.53
C GLY A 72 -10.43 14.88 0.94
N GLU A 73 -11.38 15.78 1.17
CA GLU A 73 -11.68 16.30 2.52
C GLU A 73 -12.49 15.34 3.40
N ALA A 74 -12.97 14.21 2.83
CA ALA A 74 -13.69 13.20 3.60
C ALA A 74 -12.77 12.40 4.55
N ILE A 75 -11.43 12.55 4.41
CA ILE A 75 -10.45 11.87 5.24
C ILE A 75 -9.27 12.77 5.58
N THR A 76 -8.79 12.68 6.83
CA THR A 76 -7.48 13.17 7.23
C THR A 76 -6.51 11.98 7.20
N VAL A 77 -5.39 12.12 6.50
CA VAL A 77 -4.36 11.07 6.41
C VAL A 77 -3.13 11.54 7.18
N MET A 78 -2.77 10.78 8.20
CA MET A 78 -1.67 11.06 9.14
C MET A 78 -0.62 9.97 9.09
N PRO A 79 0.45 10.10 8.31
CA PRO A 79 1.57 9.18 8.37
C PRO A 79 2.36 9.35 9.66
N ILE A 80 2.77 8.22 10.24
CA ILE A 80 3.69 8.14 11.40
C ILE A 80 5.02 7.61 10.86
N GLY A 81 6.07 8.41 10.93
CA GLY A 81 7.35 8.03 10.37
C GLY A 81 8.45 9.04 10.63
N LYS A 82 9.62 8.76 10.09
CA LYS A 82 10.82 9.60 10.26
C LYS A 82 11.55 9.80 8.94
N VAL A 83 12.09 10.99 8.77
CA VAL A 83 13.00 11.35 7.67
C VAL A 83 14.29 11.95 8.24
N GLY A 84 15.35 11.96 7.47
CA GLY A 84 16.58 12.66 7.82
C GLY A 84 16.44 14.18 7.62
N ASP A 85 17.41 14.95 8.13
CA ASP A 85 17.50 16.41 7.91
C ASP A 85 18.21 16.77 6.60
N ASP A 86 18.25 15.83 5.67
CA ASP A 86 18.83 15.97 4.34
C ASP A 86 17.86 16.59 3.30
N ALA A 87 18.35 16.75 2.06
CA ALA A 87 17.56 17.33 0.97
C ALA A 87 16.37 16.45 0.58
N ALA A 88 16.52 15.12 0.64
CA ALA A 88 15.46 14.16 0.32
C ALA A 88 14.32 14.25 1.35
N GLY A 89 14.64 14.27 2.65
CA GLY A 89 13.64 14.40 3.72
C GLY A 89 12.84 15.70 3.60
N LYS A 90 13.52 16.84 3.35
CA LYS A 90 12.86 18.14 3.15
C LYS A 90 11.92 18.12 1.94
N GLN A 91 12.34 17.49 0.83
CA GLN A 91 11.53 17.38 -0.37
C GLN A 91 10.29 16.49 -0.13
N LEU A 92 10.45 15.34 0.55
CA LEU A 92 9.34 14.43 0.88
C LEU A 92 8.30 15.11 1.77
N ILE A 93 8.73 15.81 2.83
CA ILE A 93 7.81 16.57 3.69
C ILE A 93 7.02 17.59 2.88
N LYS A 94 7.69 18.32 1.98
CA LYS A 94 7.02 19.29 1.10
C LYS A 94 6.01 18.62 0.18
N GLU A 95 6.36 17.51 -0.48
CA GLU A 95 5.49 16.81 -1.43
C GLU A 95 4.27 16.19 -0.71
N MET A 96 4.47 15.55 0.44
CA MET A 96 3.40 14.99 1.27
C MET A 96 2.45 16.10 1.77
N GLY A 97 3.00 17.25 2.20
CA GLY A 97 2.20 18.40 2.61
C GLY A 97 1.39 19.00 1.45
N MET A 98 1.97 19.09 0.25
CA MET A 98 1.26 19.55 -0.96
C MET A 98 0.15 18.59 -1.39
N ALA A 99 0.29 17.30 -1.11
CA ALA A 99 -0.76 16.30 -1.30
C ALA A 99 -1.89 16.37 -0.24
N GLY A 100 -1.74 17.24 0.77
CA GLY A 100 -2.73 17.45 1.83
C GLY A 100 -2.67 16.43 2.97
N LEU A 101 -1.52 15.79 3.18
CA LEU A 101 -1.30 14.90 4.33
C LEU A 101 -1.04 15.74 5.59
N ASP A 102 -1.53 15.28 6.72
CA ASP A 102 -1.24 15.86 8.04
C ASP A 102 0.04 15.23 8.59
N LEU A 103 1.12 15.99 8.61
CA LEU A 103 2.46 15.51 8.92
C LEU A 103 2.87 15.69 10.40
N ARG A 104 1.92 15.94 11.32
CA ARG A 104 2.22 16.14 12.74
C ARG A 104 2.98 15.00 13.42
N HIS A 105 2.88 13.78 12.88
CA HIS A 105 3.56 12.58 13.36
C HIS A 105 4.75 12.17 12.47
N VAL A 106 5.19 13.04 11.56
CA VAL A 106 6.42 12.85 10.78
C VAL A 106 7.54 13.66 11.44
N GLN A 107 8.58 12.98 11.89
CA GLN A 107 9.71 13.60 12.57
C GLN A 107 10.91 13.73 11.64
N THR A 108 11.65 14.84 11.75
CA THR A 108 12.94 15.02 11.10
C THR A 108 14.06 14.73 12.12
N ILE A 109 14.94 13.79 11.80
CA ILE A 109 16.01 13.33 12.70
C ILE A 109 17.33 13.93 12.27
N ALA A 110 17.88 14.78 13.13
CA ALA A 110 19.16 15.46 12.90
C ALA A 110 20.31 14.44 12.74
N GLY A 111 21.16 14.64 11.74
CA GLY A 111 22.32 13.81 11.47
C GLY A 111 22.02 12.44 10.87
N MET A 112 20.77 12.11 10.61
CA MET A 112 20.37 10.89 9.91
C MET A 112 20.10 11.16 8.44
N GLN A 113 20.22 10.11 7.63
CA GLN A 113 19.78 10.13 6.23
C GLN A 113 18.33 9.67 6.11
N THR A 114 17.64 10.23 5.15
CA THR A 114 16.32 9.72 4.73
C THR A 114 16.50 8.37 4.04
N LEU A 115 15.55 7.45 4.22
CA LEU A 115 15.55 6.17 3.54
C LEU A 115 15.63 6.38 2.03
N TYR A 116 16.54 5.63 1.40
CA TYR A 116 16.80 5.75 -0.01
C TYR A 116 16.84 4.40 -0.71
N SER A 117 16.15 4.31 -1.84
CA SER A 117 16.13 3.14 -2.72
C SER A 117 16.94 3.41 -3.99
N PHE A 118 17.82 2.49 -4.35
CA PHE A 118 18.48 2.44 -5.65
C PHE A 118 17.88 1.30 -6.46
N CYS A 119 16.98 1.66 -7.36
CA CYS A 119 16.34 0.71 -8.26
C CYS A 119 17.18 0.59 -9.54
N PHE A 120 17.57 -0.61 -9.92
CA PHE A 120 18.23 -0.84 -11.20
C PHE A 120 17.35 -1.68 -12.11
N LEU A 121 17.39 -1.37 -13.39
CA LEU A 121 16.66 -2.06 -14.44
C LEU A 121 17.64 -2.66 -15.43
N TYR A 122 17.35 -3.85 -15.89
CA TYR A 122 17.99 -4.47 -17.04
C TYR A 122 17.31 -4.02 -18.35
N PRO A 123 17.95 -4.26 -19.52
CA PRO A 123 17.38 -3.88 -20.81
C PRO A 123 16.02 -4.52 -21.12
N ASP A 124 15.73 -5.70 -20.56
CA ASP A 124 14.44 -6.39 -20.69
C ASP A 124 13.34 -5.82 -19.77
N GLY A 125 13.67 -4.82 -18.94
CA GLY A 125 12.75 -4.21 -17.98
C GLY A 125 12.66 -4.91 -16.63
N SER A 126 13.28 -6.07 -16.46
CA SER A 126 13.48 -6.69 -15.15
C SER A 126 14.52 -5.89 -14.34
N GLY A 127 14.63 -6.13 -13.04
CA GLY A 127 15.59 -5.40 -12.22
C GLY A 127 15.54 -5.78 -10.75
N GLY A 128 16.13 -4.93 -9.94
CA GLY A 128 16.17 -5.10 -8.49
C GLY A 128 16.17 -3.77 -7.76
N ASN A 129 16.06 -3.85 -6.44
CA ASN A 129 16.06 -2.71 -5.56
C ASN A 129 17.08 -2.93 -4.43
N LEU A 130 17.87 -1.90 -4.15
CA LEU A 130 18.78 -1.82 -3.02
C LEU A 130 18.31 -0.69 -2.11
N THR A 131 17.88 -1.02 -0.90
CA THR A 131 17.35 -0.05 0.06
C THR A 131 18.34 0.11 1.21
N THR A 132 18.57 1.34 1.67
CA THR A 132 19.41 1.63 2.82
C THR A 132 18.82 1.04 4.10
N ASP A 133 19.68 0.47 4.95
CA ASP A 133 19.35 -0.16 6.24
C ASP A 133 19.87 0.62 7.46
N ASN A 134 20.24 1.90 7.26
CA ASN A 134 20.79 2.80 8.27
C ASN A 134 20.17 4.20 8.18
N SER A 135 18.89 4.27 7.90
CA SER A 135 18.14 5.51 7.68
C SER A 135 17.35 5.96 8.93
N ALA A 136 16.73 7.14 8.85
CA ALA A 136 15.85 7.61 9.90
C ALA A 136 14.64 6.67 10.12
N CYS A 137 14.22 5.90 9.10
CA CYS A 137 13.11 4.94 9.21
C CYS A 137 13.41 3.81 10.21
N ASP A 138 14.69 3.42 10.39
CA ASP A 138 15.10 2.38 11.35
C ASP A 138 14.86 2.79 12.80
N LEU A 139 14.71 4.09 13.05
CA LEU A 139 14.41 4.64 14.37
C LEU A 139 12.90 4.74 14.66
N VAL A 140 12.04 4.33 13.72
CA VAL A 140 10.59 4.31 13.95
C VAL A 140 10.24 3.13 14.85
N GLY A 141 9.74 3.44 16.04
CA GLY A 141 9.43 2.48 17.09
C GLY A 141 8.01 2.57 17.62
N ALA A 142 7.70 1.74 18.61
CA ALA A 142 6.41 1.73 19.29
C ALA A 142 6.07 3.07 19.94
N GLU A 143 7.07 3.81 20.43
CA GLU A 143 6.89 5.11 21.08
C GLU A 143 6.33 6.17 20.12
N ASP A 144 6.76 6.15 18.84
CA ASP A 144 6.25 7.08 17.82
C ASP A 144 4.75 6.86 17.59
N VAL A 145 4.30 5.61 17.62
CA VAL A 145 2.89 5.25 17.53
C VAL A 145 2.13 5.68 18.79
N CYS A 146 2.71 5.52 19.98
CA CYS A 146 2.11 5.97 21.22
C CYS A 146 1.87 7.48 21.25
N GLN A 147 2.72 8.28 20.62
CA GLN A 147 2.53 9.74 20.52
C GLN A 147 1.27 10.13 19.74
N ALA A 148 0.76 9.26 18.87
CA ALA A 148 -0.48 9.47 18.14
C ALA A 148 -1.76 9.04 18.90
N GLU A 149 -1.66 8.61 20.17
CA GLU A 149 -2.81 8.06 20.92
C GLU A 149 -3.99 9.03 21.01
N ALA A 150 -3.74 10.32 21.09
CA ALA A 150 -4.80 11.33 21.13
C ALA A 150 -5.64 11.32 19.83
N ASP A 151 -5.02 11.12 18.68
CA ASP A 151 -5.71 11.05 17.40
C ASP A 151 -6.48 9.72 17.24
N PHE A 152 -5.94 8.59 17.74
CA PHE A 152 -6.70 7.34 17.84
C PHE A 152 -7.95 7.52 18.71
N SER A 153 -7.80 8.12 19.87
CA SER A 153 -8.93 8.35 20.81
C SER A 153 -9.99 9.28 20.21
N ALA A 154 -9.58 10.37 19.55
CA ALA A 154 -10.49 11.33 18.95
C ALA A 154 -11.32 10.76 17.79
N HIS A 155 -10.82 9.71 17.13
CA HIS A 155 -11.46 9.10 15.95
C HIS A 155 -11.88 7.64 16.19
N ALA A 156 -12.06 7.23 17.45
CA ALA A 156 -12.45 5.86 17.79
C ALA A 156 -13.68 5.40 16.98
N SER A 157 -13.65 4.15 16.53
CA SER A 157 -14.66 3.47 15.69
C SER A 157 -14.88 4.09 14.29
N ARG A 158 -14.02 5.02 13.85
CA ARG A 158 -14.14 5.71 12.56
C ARG A 158 -12.83 5.80 11.80
N GLY A 159 -11.78 5.23 12.35
CA GLY A 159 -10.44 5.31 11.80
C GLY A 159 -10.03 4.10 10.98
N ILE A 160 -8.97 4.31 10.23
CA ILE A 160 -8.24 3.29 9.47
C ILE A 160 -6.81 3.29 9.99
N ALA A 161 -6.27 2.12 10.29
CA ALA A 161 -4.86 1.94 10.60
C ALA A 161 -4.17 1.20 9.44
N LEU A 162 -3.03 1.72 8.97
CA LEU A 162 -2.22 1.12 7.93
C LEU A 162 -0.85 0.73 8.47
N ALA A 163 -0.56 -0.56 8.58
CA ALA A 163 0.76 -1.09 8.88
C ALA A 163 1.52 -1.38 7.58
N ALA A 164 2.37 -0.44 7.15
CA ALA A 164 3.17 -0.56 5.93
C ALA A 164 4.62 -0.97 6.23
N PRO A 165 5.34 -1.60 5.27
CA PRO A 165 6.73 -2.01 5.42
C PRO A 165 7.72 -0.86 5.66
N GLU A 166 9.01 -1.23 5.72
CA GLU A 166 10.18 -0.33 5.78
C GLU A 166 10.36 0.36 7.15
N VAL A 167 9.69 -0.16 8.17
CA VAL A 167 9.90 0.14 9.59
C VAL A 167 9.80 -1.14 10.41
N SER A 168 10.21 -1.12 11.67
CA SER A 168 10.22 -2.31 12.52
C SER A 168 8.83 -2.97 12.64
N LEU A 169 8.80 -4.30 12.72
CA LEU A 169 7.56 -5.04 13.01
C LEU A 169 6.97 -4.63 14.37
N ALA A 170 7.80 -4.25 15.33
CA ALA A 170 7.36 -3.77 16.64
C ALA A 170 6.54 -2.47 16.55
N ALA A 171 6.93 -1.52 15.69
CA ALA A 171 6.15 -0.31 15.45
C ALA A 171 4.80 -0.64 14.81
N ARG A 172 4.80 -1.54 13.82
CA ARG A 172 3.56 -2.00 13.14
C ARG A 172 2.63 -2.77 14.08
N GLN A 173 3.19 -3.64 14.93
CA GLN A 173 2.42 -4.32 15.97
C GLN A 173 1.77 -3.33 16.93
N LYS A 174 2.53 -2.31 17.36
CA LYS A 174 1.99 -1.27 18.24
C LYS A 174 0.84 -0.49 17.58
N LEU A 175 0.95 -0.17 16.28
CA LEU A 175 -0.13 0.47 15.53
C LEU A 175 -1.40 -0.40 15.52
N LEU A 176 -1.28 -1.69 15.21
CA LEU A 176 -2.40 -2.62 15.16
C LEU A 176 -3.05 -2.77 16.55
N GLN A 177 -2.26 -2.87 17.63
CA GLN A 177 -2.77 -2.89 19.00
C GLN A 177 -3.52 -1.62 19.38
N MET A 178 -2.99 -0.43 19.01
CA MET A 178 -3.68 0.84 19.23
C MET A 178 -4.97 0.91 18.41
N ALA A 179 -4.94 0.46 17.18
CA ALA A 179 -6.10 0.36 16.31
C ALA A 179 -7.18 -0.56 16.89
N THR A 180 -6.80 -1.72 17.43
CA THR A 180 -7.71 -2.64 18.14
C THR A 180 -8.32 -1.95 19.36
N LYS A 181 -7.50 -1.27 20.18
CA LYS A 181 -7.96 -0.55 21.39
C LYS A 181 -9.02 0.51 21.09
N TYR A 182 -8.90 1.20 19.94
CA TYR A 182 -9.78 2.31 19.55
C TYR A 182 -10.75 1.94 18.42
N ASP A 183 -10.92 0.65 18.12
CA ASP A 183 -11.87 0.12 17.14
C ASP A 183 -11.68 0.74 15.73
N PHE A 184 -10.45 0.76 15.25
CA PHE A 184 -10.09 1.12 13.88
C PHE A 184 -10.12 -0.10 12.98
N TRP A 185 -10.49 0.09 11.71
CA TRP A 185 -10.25 -0.91 10.68
C TRP A 185 -8.75 -0.97 10.33
N ARG A 186 -8.18 -2.20 10.25
CA ARG A 186 -6.73 -2.44 10.26
C ARG A 186 -6.29 -3.10 8.96
N ALA A 187 -5.57 -2.34 8.12
CA ALA A 187 -4.94 -2.83 6.92
C ALA A 187 -3.44 -3.02 7.13
N ALA A 188 -2.87 -4.08 6.56
CA ALA A 188 -1.44 -4.37 6.63
C ALA A 188 -0.89 -4.87 5.30
N ALA A 189 0.39 -4.60 5.07
CA ALA A 189 1.21 -5.20 4.04
C ALA A 189 2.56 -5.58 4.63
N PHE A 190 3.15 -6.69 4.16
CA PHE A 190 4.45 -7.19 4.60
C PHE A 190 5.27 -7.59 3.38
N THR A 191 6.57 -7.41 3.42
CA THR A 191 7.46 -7.97 2.41
C THR A 191 7.55 -9.48 2.56
N SER A 192 7.96 -10.20 1.53
CA SER A 192 8.09 -11.68 1.57
C SER A 192 8.94 -12.17 2.75
N ALA A 193 9.99 -11.43 3.10
CA ALA A 193 10.85 -11.76 4.25
C ALA A 193 10.19 -11.51 5.62
N GLU A 194 9.17 -10.65 5.67
CA GLU A 194 8.49 -10.27 6.93
C GLU A 194 7.25 -11.10 7.21
N VAL A 195 6.71 -11.81 6.22
CA VAL A 195 5.45 -12.57 6.37
C VAL A 195 5.54 -13.56 7.52
N GLU A 196 6.57 -14.41 7.56
CA GLU A 196 6.72 -15.40 8.62
C GLU A 196 6.95 -14.77 10.01
N PRO A 197 7.89 -13.81 10.18
CA PRO A 197 8.00 -13.06 11.43
C PRO A 197 6.70 -12.37 11.87
N ALA A 198 5.91 -11.83 10.95
CA ALA A 198 4.63 -11.20 11.28
C ALA A 198 3.59 -12.23 11.78
N ILE A 199 3.59 -13.44 11.22
CA ILE A 199 2.76 -14.55 11.70
C ILE A 199 3.20 -14.93 13.13
N GLU A 200 4.49 -15.15 13.35
CA GLU A 200 5.04 -15.54 14.65
C GLU A 200 4.77 -14.51 15.75
N MET A 201 4.83 -13.22 15.41
CA MET A 201 4.52 -12.12 16.33
C MET A 201 3.01 -11.89 16.51
N GLY A 202 2.13 -12.60 15.79
CA GLY A 202 0.69 -12.48 15.90
C GLY A 202 0.07 -11.25 15.22
N LEU A 203 0.79 -10.55 14.33
CA LEU A 203 0.28 -9.33 13.67
C LEU A 203 -0.94 -9.63 12.78
N LEU A 204 -0.99 -10.81 12.17
CA LEU A 204 -2.10 -11.19 11.30
C LEU A 204 -3.41 -11.39 12.08
N SER A 205 -3.34 -11.76 13.36
CA SER A 205 -4.53 -11.86 14.23
C SER A 205 -5.13 -10.51 14.57
N GLU A 206 -4.34 -9.45 14.46
CA GLU A 206 -4.74 -8.06 14.68
C GLU A 206 -5.08 -7.32 13.37
N THR A 207 -5.12 -8.02 12.22
CA THR A 207 -5.32 -7.42 10.90
C THR A 207 -6.70 -7.79 10.36
N ASP A 208 -7.41 -6.81 9.78
CA ASP A 208 -8.69 -7.01 9.11
C ASP A 208 -8.50 -7.22 7.59
N LEU A 209 -7.56 -6.50 6.97
CA LEU A 209 -7.21 -6.64 5.56
C LEU A 209 -5.69 -6.83 5.39
N LEU A 210 -5.28 -7.92 4.78
CA LEU A 210 -3.90 -8.17 4.35
C LEU A 210 -3.79 -7.98 2.84
N ALA A 211 -2.89 -7.10 2.39
CA ALA A 211 -2.56 -6.93 0.99
C ALA A 211 -1.21 -7.55 0.67
N MET A 212 -1.14 -8.31 -0.41
CA MET A 212 0.06 -9.02 -0.86
C MET A 212 0.20 -8.96 -2.38
N ASN A 213 1.43 -9.06 -2.85
CA ASN A 213 1.71 -9.47 -4.22
C ASN A 213 1.85 -11.00 -4.30
N ARG A 214 2.11 -11.53 -5.49
CA ARG A 214 2.28 -12.96 -5.75
C ARG A 214 3.42 -13.59 -4.91
N ASP A 215 4.56 -12.90 -4.79
CA ASP A 215 5.72 -13.41 -4.04
C ASP A 215 5.47 -13.41 -2.53
N GLU A 216 4.81 -12.37 -2.03
CA GLU A 216 4.37 -12.28 -0.64
C GLU A 216 3.32 -13.36 -0.32
N ALA A 217 2.42 -13.65 -1.28
CA ALA A 217 1.46 -14.74 -1.16
C ALA A 217 2.14 -16.13 -1.16
N ALA A 218 3.17 -16.32 -1.98
CA ALA A 218 3.97 -17.56 -1.96
C ALA A 218 4.69 -17.73 -0.61
N ALA A 219 5.25 -16.67 -0.05
CA ALA A 219 5.82 -16.68 1.29
C ALA A 219 4.75 -17.01 2.35
N ALA A 220 3.56 -16.40 2.25
CA ALA A 220 2.43 -16.69 3.14
C ALA A 220 1.93 -18.14 3.03
N ALA A 221 2.07 -18.77 1.86
CA ALA A 221 1.80 -20.18 1.65
C ALA A 221 2.89 -21.12 2.20
N GLY A 222 4.04 -20.56 2.64
CA GLY A 222 5.20 -21.35 3.06
C GLY A 222 5.94 -22.02 1.90
N MET A 223 5.78 -21.50 0.68
CA MET A 223 6.45 -22.02 -0.52
C MET A 223 7.91 -21.56 -0.55
N ARG A 224 8.82 -22.48 -0.89
CA ARG A 224 10.27 -22.23 -0.96
C ARG A 224 10.80 -22.03 -2.40
N SER A 225 10.00 -22.38 -3.42
CA SER A 225 10.33 -22.20 -4.82
C SER A 225 10.02 -20.77 -5.26
N SER A 226 10.65 -20.34 -6.38
CA SER A 226 10.28 -19.07 -7.00
C SER A 226 8.80 -19.10 -7.36
N ALA A 227 8.08 -18.01 -7.11
CA ALA A 227 6.67 -17.92 -7.46
C ALA A 227 6.44 -18.12 -8.97
N ASP A 228 7.47 -18.02 -9.79
CA ASP A 228 7.40 -18.17 -11.25
C ASP A 228 7.11 -19.59 -11.73
N ASP A 229 7.41 -20.61 -10.90
CA ASP A 229 7.23 -22.01 -11.25
C ASP A 229 5.79 -22.51 -11.06
N GLU A 230 4.94 -21.76 -10.36
CA GLU A 230 3.59 -22.17 -10.01
C GLU A 230 2.51 -21.25 -10.61
N PRO A 231 1.35 -21.78 -11.02
CA PRO A 231 0.23 -20.95 -11.45
C PRO A 231 -0.22 -19.99 -10.33
N PRO A 232 -0.50 -18.70 -10.63
CA PRO A 232 -0.92 -17.73 -9.61
C PRO A 232 -2.10 -18.19 -8.77
N GLN A 233 -3.08 -18.87 -9.38
CA GLN A 233 -4.25 -19.41 -8.68
C GLN A 233 -3.86 -20.41 -7.59
N ALA A 234 -2.91 -21.31 -7.84
CA ALA A 234 -2.47 -22.30 -6.86
C ALA A 234 -1.78 -21.64 -5.65
N ILE A 235 -0.95 -20.63 -5.90
CA ILE A 235 -0.31 -19.84 -4.84
C ILE A 235 -1.36 -19.14 -3.97
N VAL A 236 -2.33 -18.50 -4.60
CA VAL A 236 -3.42 -17.78 -3.92
C VAL A 236 -4.23 -18.73 -3.05
N GLU A 237 -4.65 -19.88 -3.57
CA GLU A 237 -5.42 -20.87 -2.82
C GLU A 237 -4.65 -21.42 -1.61
N ALA A 238 -3.35 -21.71 -1.78
CA ALA A 238 -2.48 -22.18 -0.70
C ALA A 238 -2.29 -21.10 0.38
N ALA A 239 -2.06 -19.84 -0.02
CA ALA A 239 -1.94 -18.72 0.91
C ALA A 239 -3.22 -18.52 1.71
N ILE A 240 -4.39 -18.48 1.05
CA ILE A 240 -5.68 -18.32 1.72
C ILE A 240 -5.96 -19.48 2.68
N ALA A 241 -5.64 -20.71 2.31
CA ALA A 241 -5.83 -21.87 3.19
C ALA A 241 -5.04 -21.74 4.49
N ARG A 242 -3.77 -21.28 4.43
CA ARG A 242 -2.94 -21.06 5.62
C ARG A 242 -3.41 -19.85 6.44
N LEU A 243 -3.66 -18.73 5.79
CA LEU A 243 -4.07 -17.47 6.44
C LEU A 243 -5.41 -17.60 7.16
N LYS A 244 -6.37 -18.30 6.57
CA LYS A 244 -7.66 -18.63 7.19
C LYS A 244 -7.52 -19.44 8.47
N ALA A 245 -6.52 -20.31 8.56
CA ALA A 245 -6.26 -21.08 9.78
C ALA A 245 -5.71 -20.19 10.92
N ILE A 246 -5.02 -19.08 10.58
CA ILE A 246 -4.45 -18.12 11.54
C ILE A 246 -5.53 -17.12 12.00
N ASN A 247 -6.23 -16.53 11.03
CA ASN A 247 -7.29 -15.56 11.30
C ASN A 247 -8.48 -15.81 10.36
N PRO A 248 -9.54 -16.49 10.82
CA PRO A 248 -10.71 -16.84 10.00
C PRO A 248 -11.49 -15.61 9.47
N SER A 249 -11.36 -14.45 10.09
CA SER A 249 -12.03 -13.21 9.69
C SER A 249 -11.19 -12.34 8.76
N LEU A 250 -9.93 -12.72 8.51
CA LEU A 250 -9.01 -11.95 7.67
C LEU A 250 -9.53 -11.84 6.24
N GLN A 251 -9.65 -10.62 5.78
CA GLN A 251 -9.79 -10.31 4.36
C GLN A 251 -8.40 -10.25 3.71
N VAL A 252 -8.30 -10.70 2.48
CA VAL A 252 -7.02 -10.73 1.76
C VAL A 252 -7.20 -10.21 0.35
N THR A 253 -6.25 -9.41 -0.12
CA THR A 253 -6.11 -9.06 -1.53
C THR A 253 -4.73 -9.46 -2.04
N ILE A 254 -4.67 -10.05 -3.24
CA ILE A 254 -3.41 -10.51 -3.84
C ILE A 254 -3.34 -10.02 -5.28
N THR A 255 -2.29 -9.28 -5.62
CA THR A 255 -2.01 -8.83 -6.99
C THR A 255 -1.01 -9.76 -7.66
N ALA A 256 -1.19 -10.01 -8.98
CA ALA A 256 -0.29 -10.84 -9.79
C ALA A 256 -0.02 -10.19 -11.16
N GLY A 257 0.22 -8.89 -11.18
CA GLY A 257 0.55 -8.13 -12.40
C GLY A 257 -0.48 -8.32 -13.50
N GLY A 258 -0.06 -8.75 -14.68
CA GLY A 258 -0.94 -8.99 -15.83
C GLY A 258 -1.98 -10.11 -15.64
N ASN A 259 -1.82 -10.95 -14.59
CA ASN A 259 -2.84 -11.95 -14.23
C ASN A 259 -3.99 -11.36 -13.39
N GLY A 260 -3.96 -10.06 -13.08
CA GLY A 260 -5.01 -9.41 -12.31
C GLY A 260 -4.83 -9.52 -10.80
N SER A 261 -5.94 -9.63 -10.08
CA SER A 261 -5.93 -9.71 -8.63
C SER A 261 -7.00 -10.66 -8.10
N TRP A 262 -6.77 -11.16 -6.89
CA TRP A 262 -7.73 -11.96 -6.12
C TRP A 262 -8.11 -11.25 -4.84
N SER A 263 -9.35 -11.44 -4.40
CA SER A 263 -9.81 -11.05 -3.06
C SER A 263 -10.49 -12.20 -2.36
N TRP A 264 -10.23 -12.31 -1.05
CA TRP A 264 -10.88 -13.22 -0.13
C TRP A 264 -11.61 -12.41 0.93
N ASP A 265 -12.93 -12.56 1.02
CA ASP A 265 -13.80 -11.82 1.95
C ASP A 265 -14.06 -12.54 3.28
N GLY A 266 -13.32 -13.61 3.58
CA GLY A 266 -13.56 -14.53 4.70
C GLY A 266 -14.38 -15.75 4.30
N LYS A 267 -15.02 -15.77 3.13
CA LYS A 267 -15.91 -16.84 2.64
C LYS A 267 -15.65 -17.21 1.19
N ASN A 268 -15.51 -16.21 0.32
CA ASN A 268 -15.44 -16.39 -1.12
C ASN A 268 -14.11 -15.85 -1.65
N LEU A 269 -13.47 -16.64 -2.50
CA LEU A 269 -12.32 -16.19 -3.30
C LEU A 269 -12.83 -15.73 -4.65
N GLN A 270 -12.50 -14.49 -5.02
CA GLN A 270 -12.91 -13.85 -6.26
C GLN A 270 -11.68 -13.38 -7.03
N HIS A 271 -11.72 -13.49 -8.34
CA HIS A 271 -10.67 -13.07 -9.26
C HIS A 271 -11.20 -11.98 -10.19
N LEU A 272 -10.43 -10.90 -10.33
CA LEU A 272 -10.62 -9.88 -11.36
C LEU A 272 -9.42 -9.86 -12.30
N PRO A 273 -9.63 -9.96 -13.62
CA PRO A 273 -8.55 -9.85 -14.59
C PRO A 273 -7.95 -8.43 -14.58
N ALA A 274 -6.70 -8.30 -15.00
CA ALA A 274 -6.08 -6.98 -15.16
C ALA A 274 -6.81 -6.16 -16.22
N PHE A 275 -7.00 -4.87 -15.96
CA PHE A 275 -7.47 -3.96 -17.00
C PHE A 275 -6.41 -3.80 -18.09
N PRO A 276 -6.78 -3.85 -19.37
CA PRO A 276 -5.86 -3.60 -20.45
C PRO A 276 -5.36 -2.15 -20.39
N THR A 277 -4.05 -1.96 -20.40
CA THR A 277 -3.44 -0.63 -20.35
C THR A 277 -2.06 -0.64 -20.97
N GLU A 278 -1.57 0.54 -21.34
CA GLU A 278 -0.19 0.72 -21.78
C GLU A 278 0.75 0.67 -20.57
N LEU A 279 1.65 -0.29 -20.54
CA LEU A 279 2.57 -0.49 -19.43
C LEU A 279 3.83 0.36 -19.63
N VAL A 280 4.06 1.31 -18.72
CA VAL A 280 5.30 2.10 -18.65
C VAL A 280 6.17 1.66 -17.46
N SER A 281 5.57 1.43 -16.29
CA SER A 281 6.27 0.95 -15.10
C SER A 281 5.34 0.19 -14.17
N THR A 282 5.79 -0.95 -13.63
CA THR A 282 5.04 -1.70 -12.60
C THR A 282 5.36 -1.27 -11.18
N ALA A 283 6.37 -0.42 -10.99
CA ALA A 283 6.77 0.06 -9.66
C ALA A 283 5.63 0.84 -8.99
N GLY A 284 5.32 0.53 -7.75
CA GLY A 284 4.25 1.17 -6.98
C GLY A 284 2.82 0.72 -7.34
N ALA A 285 2.64 -0.15 -8.35
CA ALA A 285 1.30 -0.61 -8.76
C ALA A 285 0.54 -1.33 -7.64
N GLY A 286 1.22 -2.16 -6.85
CA GLY A 286 0.63 -2.84 -5.70
C GLY A 286 0.19 -1.87 -4.60
N ASP A 287 0.96 -0.80 -4.38
CA ASP A 287 0.64 0.23 -3.39
C ASP A 287 -0.52 1.11 -3.87
N ALA A 288 -0.54 1.44 -5.16
CA ALA A 288 -1.66 2.13 -5.81
C ALA A 288 -2.96 1.28 -5.74
N PHE A 289 -2.84 -0.02 -5.97
CA PHE A 289 -3.94 -0.97 -5.79
C PHE A 289 -4.46 -0.96 -4.34
N LEU A 290 -3.58 -1.12 -3.34
CA LEU A 290 -3.99 -1.11 -1.94
C LEU A 290 -4.63 0.23 -1.53
N ALA A 291 -4.11 1.34 -2.02
CA ALA A 291 -4.72 2.66 -1.79
C ALA A 291 -6.15 2.74 -2.34
N GLY A 292 -6.39 2.21 -3.54
CA GLY A 292 -7.73 2.11 -4.12
C GLY A 292 -8.65 1.21 -3.30
N VAL A 293 -8.17 0.07 -2.80
CA VAL A 293 -8.93 -0.83 -1.91
C VAL A 293 -9.29 -0.11 -0.61
N ILE A 294 -8.34 0.57 0.04
CA ILE A 294 -8.59 1.34 1.26
C ILE A 294 -9.61 2.46 1.01
N ALA A 295 -9.44 3.22 -0.08
CA ALA A 295 -10.35 4.31 -0.43
C ALA A 295 -11.76 3.81 -0.72
N GLY A 296 -11.90 2.71 -1.44
CA GLY A 296 -13.17 2.06 -1.73
C GLY A 296 -13.87 1.58 -0.46
N SER A 297 -13.15 0.84 0.39
CA SER A 297 -13.65 0.37 1.68
C SER A 297 -14.07 1.53 2.60
N ALA A 298 -13.27 2.59 2.64
CA ALA A 298 -13.61 3.81 3.37
C ALA A 298 -14.87 4.51 2.82
N ALA A 299 -15.15 4.38 1.52
CA ALA A 299 -16.35 4.92 0.89
C ALA A 299 -17.58 4.00 1.02
N GLY A 300 -17.44 2.82 1.65
CA GLY A 300 -18.52 1.86 1.86
C GLY A 300 -18.71 0.85 0.72
N LEU A 301 -17.76 0.73 -0.19
CA LEU A 301 -17.73 -0.33 -1.18
C LEU A 301 -17.47 -1.69 -0.51
N ASN A 302 -18.07 -2.75 -1.00
CA ASN A 302 -17.71 -4.09 -0.58
C ASN A 302 -16.31 -4.47 -1.09
N LEU A 303 -15.73 -5.58 -0.62
CA LEU A 303 -14.34 -5.94 -0.96
C LEU A 303 -14.11 -6.13 -2.46
N LEU A 304 -15.08 -6.70 -3.20
CA LEU A 304 -14.95 -6.90 -4.64
C LEU A 304 -14.97 -5.55 -5.40
N GLU A 305 -15.87 -4.65 -5.02
CA GLU A 305 -15.95 -3.29 -5.57
C GLU A 305 -14.69 -2.47 -5.22
N ALA A 306 -14.20 -2.61 -3.99
CA ALA A 306 -12.95 -1.98 -3.56
C ALA A 306 -11.74 -2.55 -4.31
N GLN A 307 -11.70 -3.87 -4.57
CA GLN A 307 -10.71 -4.51 -5.42
C GLN A 307 -10.77 -3.96 -6.86
N GLU A 308 -11.95 -3.79 -7.43
CA GLU A 308 -12.13 -3.21 -8.76
C GLU A 308 -11.60 -1.77 -8.82
N LEU A 309 -11.89 -0.94 -7.81
CA LEU A 309 -11.31 0.40 -7.69
C LEU A 309 -9.79 0.33 -7.56
N GLY A 310 -9.25 -0.58 -6.75
CA GLY A 310 -7.81 -0.83 -6.63
C GLY A 310 -7.16 -1.19 -7.97
N MET A 311 -7.79 -2.08 -8.72
CA MET A 311 -7.33 -2.45 -10.08
C MET A 311 -7.34 -1.25 -11.03
N LEU A 312 -8.33 -0.37 -10.95
CA LEU A 312 -8.42 0.83 -11.78
C LEU A 312 -7.30 1.83 -11.44
N VAL A 313 -7.04 2.05 -10.14
CA VAL A 313 -5.96 2.94 -9.69
C VAL A 313 -4.61 2.39 -10.14
N ALA A 314 -4.36 1.08 -9.94
CA ALA A 314 -3.14 0.42 -10.39
C ALA A 314 -2.97 0.48 -11.92
N ALA A 315 -4.03 0.21 -12.70
CA ALA A 315 -3.99 0.27 -14.15
C ALA A 315 -3.65 1.68 -14.69
N HIS A 316 -4.13 2.72 -14.03
CA HIS A 316 -3.72 4.10 -14.37
C HIS A 316 -2.28 4.36 -13.91
N ALA A 317 -1.91 3.95 -12.70
CA ALA A 317 -0.57 4.20 -12.15
C ALA A 317 0.54 3.60 -13.01
N VAL A 318 0.36 2.41 -13.59
CA VAL A 318 1.38 1.78 -14.44
C VAL A 318 1.60 2.48 -15.78
N THR A 319 0.76 3.45 -16.16
CA THR A 319 0.99 4.31 -17.33
C THR A 319 1.96 5.46 -17.05
N SER A 320 2.33 5.67 -15.79
CA SER A 320 3.34 6.64 -15.35
C SER A 320 4.71 6.00 -15.18
N PRO A 321 5.81 6.72 -15.45
CA PRO A 321 7.14 6.24 -15.08
C PRO A 321 7.40 6.32 -13.57
N HIS A 322 6.65 7.14 -12.81
CA HIS A 322 6.84 7.37 -11.39
C HIS A 322 5.94 6.47 -10.55
N THR A 323 6.36 6.09 -9.34
CA THR A 323 5.54 5.27 -8.43
C THR A 323 4.36 6.05 -7.82
N ILE A 324 4.42 7.37 -7.83
CA ILE A 324 3.27 8.26 -7.63
C ILE A 324 3.03 9.05 -8.91
N ASP A 325 1.86 8.85 -9.54
CA ASP A 325 1.38 9.69 -10.62
C ASP A 325 0.51 10.82 -10.03
N PRO A 326 0.99 12.09 -10.05
CA PRO A 326 0.26 13.20 -9.47
C PRO A 326 -1.03 13.56 -10.23
N GLN A 327 -1.25 12.97 -11.40
CA GLN A 327 -2.47 13.20 -12.19
C GLN A 327 -3.63 12.32 -11.72
N ILE A 328 -3.37 11.26 -10.94
CA ILE A 328 -4.42 10.36 -10.46
C ILE A 328 -5.32 11.07 -9.45
N ASN A 329 -6.59 11.08 -9.77
CA ASN A 329 -7.72 11.50 -8.93
C ASN A 329 -9.00 10.89 -9.48
N ARG A 330 -10.15 11.05 -8.81
CA ARG A 330 -11.42 10.46 -9.26
C ARG A 330 -11.78 10.84 -10.71
N LYS A 331 -11.56 12.09 -11.08
CA LYS A 331 -11.87 12.59 -12.42
C LYS A 331 -10.99 11.96 -13.49
N SER A 332 -9.67 11.86 -13.24
CA SER A 332 -8.75 11.22 -14.18
C SER A 332 -9.04 9.72 -14.32
N LEU A 333 -9.36 9.03 -13.21
CA LEU A 333 -9.77 7.62 -13.24
C LEU A 333 -11.07 7.42 -14.04
N SER A 334 -12.07 8.28 -13.87
CA SER A 334 -13.29 8.24 -14.67
C SER A 334 -13.02 8.46 -16.16
N SER A 335 -12.15 9.41 -16.49
CA SER A 335 -11.73 9.68 -17.87
C SER A 335 -10.95 8.52 -18.47
N PHE A 336 -10.04 7.91 -17.70
CA PHE A 336 -9.26 6.74 -18.09
C PHE A 336 -10.19 5.54 -18.39
N ALA A 337 -11.11 5.24 -17.47
CA ALA A 337 -12.09 4.16 -17.68
C ALA A 337 -12.94 4.36 -18.92
N THR A 338 -13.37 5.61 -19.18
CA THR A 338 -14.18 5.95 -20.37
C THR A 338 -13.35 5.81 -21.65
N LYS A 339 -12.12 6.33 -21.68
CA LYS A 339 -11.22 6.26 -22.83
C LYS A 339 -10.95 4.82 -23.24
N ASP A 340 -10.65 3.96 -22.27
CA ASP A 340 -10.27 2.57 -22.50
C ASP A 340 -11.48 1.61 -22.48
N ARG A 341 -12.71 2.17 -22.41
CA ARG A 341 -13.99 1.44 -22.44
C ARG A 341 -14.08 0.33 -21.38
N LEU A 342 -13.51 0.60 -20.19
CA LEU A 342 -13.52 -0.34 -19.09
C LEU A 342 -14.96 -0.49 -18.56
N GLN A 343 -15.36 -1.73 -18.29
CA GLN A 343 -16.64 -2.02 -17.66
C GLN A 343 -16.45 -1.98 -16.14
N LEU A 344 -16.99 -0.96 -15.49
CA LEU A 344 -16.96 -0.82 -14.03
C LEU A 344 -18.32 -1.14 -13.43
N SER A 345 -18.32 -1.65 -12.21
CA SER A 345 -19.54 -1.80 -11.42
C SER A 345 -20.21 -0.43 -11.20
N PRO A 346 -21.56 -0.39 -11.09
CA PRO A 346 -22.28 0.86 -10.85
C PRO A 346 -21.78 1.63 -9.62
N GLN A 347 -21.40 0.93 -8.57
CA GLN A 347 -20.93 1.49 -7.32
C GLN A 347 -19.55 2.18 -7.47
N VAL A 348 -18.61 1.55 -8.19
CA VAL A 348 -17.32 2.18 -8.52
C VAL A 348 -17.55 3.38 -9.43
N GLY A 349 -18.40 3.26 -10.47
CA GLY A 349 -18.77 4.39 -11.32
C GLY A 349 -19.35 5.56 -10.52
N GLN A 350 -20.24 5.30 -9.57
CA GLN A 350 -20.82 6.30 -8.68
C GLN A 350 -19.76 6.93 -7.76
N PHE A 351 -18.82 6.13 -7.20
CA PHE A 351 -17.71 6.64 -6.39
C PHE A 351 -16.87 7.65 -7.18
N LEU A 352 -16.58 7.38 -8.45
CA LEU A 352 -15.77 8.26 -9.29
C LEU A 352 -16.47 9.58 -9.66
N THR A 353 -17.80 9.59 -9.72
CA THR A 353 -18.60 10.76 -10.15
C THR A 353 -19.14 11.60 -9.00
N ASN A 354 -19.35 11.04 -7.81
CA ASN A 354 -19.81 11.79 -6.64
C ASN A 354 -18.64 12.64 -6.08
N GLN A 355 -18.84 13.95 -5.99
CA GLN A 355 -17.92 14.93 -5.40
C GLN A 355 -17.98 14.90 -3.86
#